data_8bae510c28c5c5a769b6860daf7a4cbc
#
_entry.id   8bae510c28c5c5a769b6860daf7a4cbc
#
_cell.length_a   1.000
_cell.length_b   1.000
_cell.length_c   1.000
_cell.angle_alpha   90.00
_cell.angle_beta   90.00
_cell.angle_gamma   90.00
#
_symmetry.space_group_name_H-M   'P 1'
#
loop_
_entity.id
_entity.type
_entity.pdbx_description
1 polymer ?
#
loop_
_entity_poly.entity_id
_entity_poly.type
_entity_poly.pdbx_seq_one_letter_code
_entity_poly.pdbx_strand_id
1 'polypeptide(L)'
;MSIRTERVASQIKRDLGPILQGYQQGSIITITSVKISDDLMLVRVYLSIYAPGTDTEPIFDYITEKTPAIRTELAALMRHQLRRIPEIHFYLDDTADYVNKIENLFKKIQEQRETGNNS
;
A
#
# COMPACT_ATOMS: atom_id res chain seq x y z
N MET A 1 3.92 3.92 21.00
CA MET A 1 2.59 4.21 20.43
C MET A 1 1.49 3.83 21.40
N SER A 2 0.42 4.58 21.43
CA SER A 2 -0.72 4.24 22.27
C SER A 2 -1.54 3.13 21.61
N ILE A 3 -2.29 2.38 22.42
CA ILE A 3 -3.21 1.36 21.93
C ILE A 3 -4.23 1.97 20.98
N ARG A 4 -4.65 3.21 21.26
CA ARG A 4 -5.61 3.93 20.44
C ARG A 4 -5.09 4.18 19.02
N THR A 5 -3.84 4.64 18.90
CA THR A 5 -3.25 4.88 17.58
C THR A 5 -3.09 3.57 16.80
N GLU A 6 -2.72 2.50 17.48
CA GLU A 6 -2.60 1.19 16.83
C GLU A 6 -3.94 0.67 16.33
N ARG A 7 -5.01 0.86 17.11
CA ARG A 7 -6.36 0.46 16.71
C ARG A 7 -6.85 1.25 15.52
N VAL A 8 -6.61 2.56 15.51
CA VAL A 8 -7.01 3.42 14.40
C VAL A 8 -6.22 3.05 13.15
N ALA A 9 -4.92 2.85 13.29
CA ALA A 9 -4.08 2.43 12.16
C ALA A 9 -4.55 1.10 11.57
N SER A 10 -4.86 0.12 12.41
CA SER A 10 -5.37 -1.18 11.97
C SER A 10 -6.71 -1.05 11.26
N GLN A 11 -7.59 -0.20 11.77
CA GLN A 11 -8.89 0.04 11.16
C GLN A 11 -8.74 0.72 9.80
N ILE A 12 -7.85 1.70 9.70
CA ILE A 12 -7.55 2.37 8.43
C ILE A 12 -7.05 1.35 7.41
N LYS A 13 -6.12 0.50 7.82
CA LYS A 13 -5.58 -0.53 6.93
C LYS A 13 -6.68 -1.45 6.42
N ARG A 14 -7.58 -1.86 7.31
CA ARG A 14 -8.68 -2.77 6.95
C ARG A 14 -9.65 -2.12 5.98
N ASP A 15 -10.04 -0.87 6.24
CA ASP A 15 -11.04 -0.18 5.44
C ASP A 15 -10.46 0.36 4.14
N LEU A 16 -9.19 0.73 4.14
CA LEU A 16 -8.52 1.31 2.98
C LEU A 16 -8.18 0.26 1.92
N GLY A 17 -7.90 -0.98 2.34
CA GLY A 17 -7.57 -2.05 1.41
C GLY A 17 -8.59 -2.22 0.29
N PRO A 18 -9.86 -2.45 0.61
CA PRO A 18 -10.89 -2.57 -0.42
C PRO A 18 -11.07 -1.31 -1.27
N ILE A 19 -10.90 -0.13 -0.68
CA ILE A 19 -10.97 1.13 -1.42
C ILE A 19 -9.90 1.17 -2.50
N LEU A 20 -8.66 0.82 -2.15
CA LEU A 20 -7.54 0.85 -3.09
C LEU A 20 -7.70 -0.16 -4.22
N GLN A 21 -8.46 -1.23 -4.02
CA GLN A 21 -8.75 -2.18 -5.09
C GLN A 21 -9.45 -1.52 -6.27
N GLY A 22 -10.23 -0.47 -6.03
CA GLY A 22 -10.85 0.31 -7.09
C GLY A 22 -9.89 1.17 -7.89
N TYR A 23 -8.64 1.30 -7.44
CA TYR A 23 -7.62 2.16 -8.06
C TYR A 23 -6.42 1.36 -8.57
N GLN A 24 -6.55 0.05 -8.73
CA GLN A 24 -5.41 -0.82 -9.05
C GLN A 24 -4.93 -0.72 -10.49
N GLN A 25 -5.80 -0.40 -11.42
CA GLN A 25 -5.45 -0.28 -12.84
C GLN A 25 -4.67 -1.49 -13.40
N GLY A 26 -5.14 -2.69 -13.07
CA GLY A 26 -4.51 -3.92 -13.55
C GLY A 26 -3.30 -4.37 -12.73
N SER A 27 -2.94 -3.64 -11.68
CA SER A 27 -1.87 -4.01 -10.76
C SER A 27 -2.44 -4.64 -9.49
N ILE A 28 -1.55 -5.15 -8.64
CA ILE A 28 -1.92 -5.57 -7.29
C ILE A 28 -1.33 -4.59 -6.31
N ILE A 29 -2.18 -3.91 -5.55
CA ILE A 29 -1.76 -2.92 -4.57
C ILE A 29 -1.98 -3.53 -3.18
N THR A 30 -0.92 -3.57 -2.38
CA THR A 30 -0.96 -4.10 -1.02
C THR A 30 -0.50 -3.01 -0.06
N ILE A 31 -1.26 -2.82 1.03
CA ILE A 31 -0.83 -1.95 2.12
C ILE A 31 0.15 -2.74 2.99
N THR A 32 1.39 -2.30 3.03
CA THR A 32 2.42 -2.99 3.81
C THR A 32 2.46 -2.49 5.26
N SER A 33 2.20 -1.20 5.48
CA SER A 33 2.06 -0.68 6.84
C SER A 33 1.29 0.63 6.83
N VAL A 34 0.70 0.94 7.99
CA VAL A 34 0.01 2.20 8.24
C VAL A 34 0.56 2.77 9.53
N LYS A 35 1.04 4.00 9.49
CA LYS A 35 1.56 4.70 10.66
C LYS A 35 0.79 5.99 10.85
N ILE A 36 0.29 6.20 12.05
CA ILE A 36 -0.51 7.37 12.36
C ILE A 36 0.20 8.20 13.42
N SER A 37 0.13 9.53 13.29
CA SER A 37 0.70 10.44 14.28
C SER A 37 -0.09 10.36 15.61
N ASP A 38 0.56 10.72 16.70
CA ASP A 38 -0.04 10.63 18.03
C ASP A 38 -1.29 11.51 18.18
N ASP A 39 -1.36 12.61 17.43
CA ASP A 39 -2.50 13.52 17.44
C ASP A 39 -3.62 13.08 16.48
N LEU A 40 -3.45 11.96 15.79
CA LEU A 40 -4.39 11.41 14.80
C LEU A 40 -4.67 12.35 13.62
N MET A 41 -3.76 13.27 13.33
CA MET A 41 -3.93 14.26 12.25
C MET A 41 -3.30 13.84 10.93
N LEU A 42 -2.32 12.95 10.98
CA LEU A 42 -1.57 12.52 9.81
C LEU A 42 -1.43 11.01 9.80
N VAL A 43 -1.73 10.40 8.67
CA VAL A 43 -1.49 8.97 8.48
C VAL A 43 -0.59 8.75 7.28
N ARG A 44 0.42 7.91 7.45
CA ARG A 44 1.32 7.47 6.40
C ARG A 44 0.95 6.06 6.01
N VAL A 45 0.65 5.87 4.75
CA VAL A 45 0.26 4.57 4.21
C VAL A 45 1.33 4.10 3.24
N TYR A 46 1.96 2.99 3.54
CA TYR A 46 3.00 2.40 2.72
C TYR A 46 2.41 1.33 1.83
N LEU A 47 2.65 1.44 0.53
CA LEU A 47 2.07 0.57 -0.48
C LEU A 47 3.14 -0.20 -1.21
N SER A 48 2.83 -1.46 -1.51
CA SER A 48 3.57 -2.26 -2.48
C SER A 48 2.69 -2.40 -3.72
N ILE A 49 3.25 -2.09 -4.89
CA ILE A 49 2.55 -2.20 -6.17
C ILE A 49 3.24 -3.28 -6.99
N TYR A 50 2.47 -4.30 -7.34
CA TYR A 50 2.95 -5.39 -8.18
C TYR A 50 2.30 -5.26 -9.55
N ALA A 51 3.10 -4.94 -10.56
CA ALA A 51 2.64 -4.74 -11.93
C ALA A 51 3.70 -5.24 -12.91
N PRO A 52 3.80 -6.58 -13.12
CA PRO A 52 4.84 -7.15 -13.95
C PRO A 52 4.80 -6.57 -15.36
N GLY A 53 5.97 -6.18 -15.88
CA GLY A 53 6.09 -5.62 -17.22
C GLY A 53 5.57 -4.20 -17.37
N THR A 54 5.15 -3.57 -16.27
CA THR A 54 4.60 -2.22 -16.28
C THR A 54 5.32 -1.38 -15.23
N ASP A 55 5.56 -0.12 -15.54
CA ASP A 55 6.14 0.83 -14.59
C ASP A 55 5.13 1.10 -13.47
N THR A 56 5.59 1.06 -12.22
CA THR A 56 4.74 1.29 -11.06
C THR A 56 4.54 2.76 -10.74
N GLU A 57 5.43 3.65 -11.20
CA GLU A 57 5.33 5.08 -10.90
C GLU A 57 4.01 5.73 -11.37
N PRO A 58 3.55 5.49 -12.61
CA PRO A 58 2.26 6.07 -13.03
C PRO A 58 1.09 5.59 -12.19
N ILE A 59 1.14 4.34 -11.72
CA ILE A 59 0.08 3.78 -10.86
C ILE A 59 0.11 4.49 -9.50
N PHE A 60 1.30 4.68 -8.93
CA PHE A 60 1.45 5.39 -7.67
C PHE A 60 1.02 6.85 -7.80
N ASP A 61 1.39 7.51 -8.90
CA ASP A 61 0.99 8.90 -9.16
C ASP A 61 -0.52 9.02 -9.27
N TYR A 62 -1.17 8.05 -9.90
CA TYR A 62 -2.62 8.02 -10.00
C TYR A 62 -3.28 7.93 -8.62
N ILE A 63 -2.77 7.04 -7.75
CA ILE A 63 -3.28 6.91 -6.38
C ILE A 63 -3.09 8.21 -5.62
N THR A 64 -1.92 8.82 -5.74
CA THR A 64 -1.61 10.10 -5.08
C THR A 64 -2.56 11.20 -5.56
N GLU A 65 -2.82 11.26 -6.85
CA GLU A 65 -3.76 12.21 -7.43
C GLU A 65 -5.17 11.99 -6.90
N LYS A 66 -5.55 10.75 -6.66
CA LYS A 66 -6.89 10.39 -6.19
C LYS A 66 -7.01 10.39 -4.67
N THR A 67 -6.00 10.84 -3.95
CA THR A 67 -6.02 10.87 -2.49
C THR A 67 -7.26 11.58 -1.92
N PRO A 68 -7.71 12.73 -2.43
CA PRO A 68 -8.93 13.35 -1.89
C PRO A 68 -10.16 12.47 -2.02
N ALA A 69 -10.34 11.78 -3.15
CA ALA A 69 -11.46 10.86 -3.34
C ALA A 69 -11.36 9.66 -2.42
N ILE A 70 -10.15 9.09 -2.29
CA ILE A 70 -9.89 7.95 -1.41
C ILE A 70 -10.19 8.34 0.05
N ARG A 71 -9.75 9.53 0.46
CA ARG A 71 -10.00 10.03 1.80
C ARG A 71 -11.50 10.19 2.07
N THR A 72 -12.26 10.67 1.09
CA THR A 72 -13.71 10.79 1.21
C THR A 72 -14.37 9.42 1.40
N GLU A 73 -13.95 8.41 0.64
CA GLU A 73 -14.48 7.06 0.79
C GLU A 73 -14.15 6.48 2.16
N LEU A 74 -12.91 6.69 2.63
CA LEU A 74 -12.51 6.23 3.95
C LEU A 74 -13.29 6.94 5.05
N ALA A 75 -13.53 8.24 4.89
CA ALA A 75 -14.31 9.02 5.85
C ALA A 75 -15.71 8.44 6.03
N ALA A 76 -16.34 8.02 4.93
CA ALA A 76 -17.68 7.43 4.99
C ALA A 76 -17.69 6.14 5.82
N LEU A 77 -16.62 5.34 5.74
CA LEU A 77 -16.53 4.09 6.49
C LEU A 77 -16.19 4.30 7.96
N MET A 78 -15.47 5.37 8.30
CA MET A 78 -14.97 5.62 9.64
C MET A 78 -15.72 6.71 10.41
N ARG A 79 -16.89 7.12 9.94
CA ARG A 79 -17.69 8.21 10.54
C ARG A 79 -17.91 8.05 12.03
N HIS A 80 -18.13 6.82 12.48
CA HIS A 80 -18.49 6.54 13.87
C HIS A 80 -17.27 6.46 14.79
N GLN A 81 -16.09 6.38 14.20
CA GLN A 81 -14.85 6.17 14.96
C GLN A 81 -14.00 7.42 15.05
N LEU A 82 -14.04 8.25 14.03
CA LEU A 82 -13.25 9.47 13.95
C LEU A 82 -14.14 10.63 13.53
N ARG A 83 -14.07 11.73 14.31
CA ARG A 83 -14.76 12.96 13.94
C ARG A 83 -14.13 13.60 12.71
N ARG A 84 -12.85 13.43 12.59
CA ARG A 84 -12.05 14.03 11.52
C ARG A 84 -11.12 12.96 10.97
N ILE A 85 -11.16 12.78 9.66
CA ILE A 85 -10.25 11.83 9.00
C ILE A 85 -8.88 12.48 8.89
N PRO A 86 -7.81 11.77 9.28
CA PRO A 86 -6.45 12.29 9.14
C PRO A 86 -6.10 12.60 7.71
N GLU A 87 -5.14 13.48 7.52
CA GLU A 87 -4.52 13.67 6.22
C GLU A 87 -3.77 12.40 5.84
N ILE A 88 -3.97 11.95 4.59
CA ILE A 88 -3.37 10.69 4.13
C ILE A 88 -2.21 11.01 3.20
N HIS A 89 -1.05 10.39 3.48
CA HIS A 89 0.13 10.44 2.62
C HIS A 89 0.52 9.02 2.24
N PHE A 90 0.56 8.77 0.93
CA PHE A 90 0.97 7.47 0.41
C PHE A 90 2.46 7.46 0.10
N TYR A 91 3.11 6.35 0.37
CA TYR A 91 4.51 6.11 0.05
C TYR A 91 4.66 4.74 -0.56
N LEU A 92 5.55 4.61 -1.55
CA LEU A 92 5.95 3.30 -2.01
C LEU A 92 6.85 2.66 -0.95
N ASP A 93 6.51 1.44 -0.59
CA ASP A 93 7.33 0.68 0.35
C ASP A 93 8.44 0.00 -0.42
N ASP A 94 9.57 0.69 -0.49
CA ASP A 94 10.79 0.18 -1.09
C ASP A 94 11.63 -0.56 -0.06
N THR A 95 11.02 -1.02 1.05
CA THR A 95 11.81 -1.79 1.98
C THR A 95 12.47 -2.91 1.21
N ALA A 96 13.79 -2.83 1.18
CA ALA A 96 14.63 -3.74 0.44
C ALA A 96 14.27 -5.20 0.71
N ASP A 97 13.72 -5.48 1.89
CA ASP A 97 13.37 -6.83 2.30
C ASP A 97 12.19 -7.42 1.52
N TYR A 98 11.14 -6.64 1.25
CA TYR A 98 9.97 -7.16 0.55
C TYR A 98 10.19 -7.24 -0.95
N VAL A 99 10.68 -6.16 -1.53
CA VAL A 99 10.94 -6.08 -2.97
C VAL A 99 12.03 -7.07 -3.35
N ASN A 100 13.12 -7.14 -2.57
CA ASN A 100 14.22 -8.06 -2.83
C ASN A 100 13.80 -9.52 -2.71
N LYS A 101 12.90 -9.85 -1.80
CA LYS A 101 12.41 -11.23 -1.69
C LYS A 101 11.68 -11.66 -2.95
N ILE A 102 10.83 -10.80 -3.48
CA ILE A 102 10.09 -11.10 -4.70
C ILE A 102 11.04 -11.16 -5.89
N GLU A 103 11.92 -10.19 -6.05
CA GLU A 103 12.88 -10.16 -7.14
C GLU A 103 13.85 -11.33 -7.08
N ASN A 104 14.36 -11.66 -5.91
CA ASN A 104 15.24 -12.81 -5.74
C ASN A 104 14.54 -14.11 -6.03
N LEU A 105 13.27 -14.23 -5.68
CA LEU A 105 12.49 -15.43 -6.00
C LEU A 105 12.34 -15.58 -7.51
N PHE A 106 12.03 -14.50 -8.22
CA PHE A 106 11.93 -14.52 -9.67
C PHE A 106 13.27 -14.84 -10.33
N LYS A 107 14.35 -14.24 -9.85
CA LYS A 107 15.69 -14.52 -10.35
C LYS A 107 16.07 -15.97 -10.14
N LYS A 108 15.79 -16.53 -8.98
CA LYS A 108 16.07 -17.94 -8.72
C LYS A 108 15.30 -18.85 -9.66
N ILE A 109 14.03 -18.56 -9.90
CA ILE A 109 13.22 -19.34 -10.84
C ILE A 109 13.81 -19.23 -12.23
N GLN A 110 14.19 -18.04 -12.67
CA GLN A 110 14.76 -17.79 -13.99
C GLN A 110 16.12 -18.47 -14.13
N GLU A 111 17.00 -18.35 -13.15
CA GLU A 111 18.31 -18.99 -13.17
C GLU A 111 18.19 -20.50 -13.18
N GLN A 112 17.28 -21.08 -12.42
CA GLN A 112 17.04 -22.50 -12.44
C GLN A 112 16.54 -22.99 -13.80
N ARG A 113 15.69 -22.22 -14.48
CA ARG A 113 15.24 -22.53 -15.82
C ARG A 113 16.36 -22.47 -16.84
N GLU A 114 17.16 -21.40 -16.77
CA GLU A 114 18.30 -21.22 -17.67
C GLU A 114 19.36 -22.29 -17.45
N THR A 115 19.68 -22.60 -16.20
CA THR A 115 20.64 -23.64 -15.86
C THR A 115 20.11 -25.01 -16.28
N GLY A 116 18.82 -25.25 -16.08
CA GLY A 116 18.18 -26.49 -16.51
C GLY A 116 18.17 -26.67 -18.02
N ASN A 117 18.08 -25.58 -18.77
CA ASN A 117 18.09 -25.60 -20.23
C ASN A 117 19.50 -25.73 -20.83
N ASN A 118 20.51 -25.31 -20.07
CA ASN A 118 21.90 -25.31 -20.53
C ASN A 118 22.69 -26.54 -20.07
N SER A 119 22.12 -27.37 -19.28
CA SER A 119 22.78 -28.56 -18.79
C SER A 119 22.44 -29.81 -19.60
#